data_87cd2fb36c066fa12a98f322c4d88fb3
#
_entry.id   87cd2fb36c066fa12a98f322c4d88fb3
#
_cell.length_a   1.000
_cell.length_b   1.000
_cell.length_c   1.000
_cell.angle_alpha   90.00
_cell.angle_beta   90.00
_cell.angle_gamma   90.00
#
_symmetry.space_group_name_H-M   'P 1'
#
loop_
_entity.id
_entity.type
_entity.pdbx_description
1 polymer ?
#
loop_
_entity_poly.entity_id
_entity_poly.type
_entity_poly.pdbx_seq_one_letter_code
_entity_poly.pdbx_strand_id
1 'polypeptide(L)'
;MQKRSVQTVRAGRQDAARFAYGKNRRSVLSWMRRITCRRQATRGENKSGSAAKYGRAVNKIETEAMMINGELKRPGSYDVPYSAEIKGGEKTAVIVVHGFASSKESPTVKMLMENLPKHGIAVIAFDFPAHGVSPVNGDFLTVENCTADLADMEKHVRELLPEAEIGYFGSSFGAYITLIYLMERDAEGTKAFLRSAAVNMSEYFLELTAEERAALDEHGYFMLDDSVRPVKITAGFIEDLKDHDIMEGFERKGQELLMIHGSEDEDIAYDRAKAFAEKYDIDLVTIDGGDHRLSILGAPERVLSEAVGFFGGDQETR
;
A
#
# COMPACT_ATOMS: atom_id res chain seq x y z
N MET A 1 66.58 24.36 3.90
CA MET A 1 65.99 23.09 3.37
C MET A 1 64.50 23.15 3.49
N GLN A 2 63.83 23.29 2.36
CA GLN A 2 62.40 23.62 2.24
C GLN A 2 61.52 22.40 2.47
N LYS A 3 60.50 22.56 3.34
CA LYS A 3 59.36 21.66 3.39
C LYS A 3 58.28 22.20 2.42
N ARG A 4 57.95 21.44 1.38
CA ARG A 4 56.78 21.67 0.52
C ARG A 4 55.60 20.91 1.08
N SER A 5 54.54 21.65 1.38
CA SER A 5 53.21 21.17 1.72
C SER A 5 52.47 20.66 0.47
N VAL A 6 51.89 19.47 0.56
CA VAL A 6 50.96 18.96 -0.45
C VAL A 6 49.54 19.30 0.03
N GLN A 7 48.90 20.24 -0.64
CA GLN A 7 47.46 20.47 -0.54
C GLN A 7 46.74 19.50 -1.49
N THR A 8 45.93 18.63 -0.94
CA THR A 8 45.06 17.72 -1.67
C THR A 8 43.74 18.41 -1.94
N VAL A 9 43.39 18.52 -3.20
CA VAL A 9 42.15 19.02 -3.73
C VAL A 9 41.04 17.99 -3.42
N ARG A 10 40.07 18.39 -2.62
CA ARG A 10 38.76 17.72 -2.50
C ARG A 10 37.68 18.77 -2.74
N ALA A 11 37.32 18.92 -4.00
CA ALA A 11 36.08 19.59 -4.37
C ALA A 11 35.61 18.99 -5.72
N GLY A 12 34.42 18.52 -5.81
CA GLY A 12 33.80 18.20 -7.09
C GLY A 12 33.12 16.84 -7.19
N ARG A 13 32.18 16.51 -6.31
CA ARG A 13 31.18 15.43 -6.56
C ARG A 13 29.83 15.63 -5.88
N GLN A 14 29.54 16.82 -5.38
CA GLN A 14 28.21 17.08 -4.74
C GLN A 14 27.21 17.85 -5.60
N ASP A 15 27.62 18.42 -6.74
CA ASP A 15 26.75 19.31 -7.51
C ASP A 15 26.01 18.66 -8.67
N ALA A 16 26.30 17.42 -9.05
CA ALA A 16 25.61 16.73 -10.16
C ALA A 16 24.26 16.12 -9.76
N ALA A 17 24.06 15.80 -8.48
CA ALA A 17 22.80 15.20 -7.99
C ALA A 17 21.69 16.23 -7.71
N ARG A 18 22.04 17.51 -7.56
CA ARG A 18 21.05 18.57 -7.26
C ARG A 18 20.26 19.07 -8.47
N PHE A 19 20.69 18.84 -9.69
CA PHE A 19 20.08 19.43 -10.89
C PHE A 19 18.96 18.58 -11.53
N ALA A 20 18.86 17.30 -11.22
CA ALA A 20 17.81 16.43 -11.76
C ALA A 20 16.53 16.42 -10.91
N TYR A 21 16.58 16.91 -9.68
CA TYR A 21 15.51 16.79 -8.67
C TYR A 21 14.41 17.87 -8.75
N GLY A 22 14.64 18.95 -9.47
CA GLY A 22 13.81 20.17 -9.39
C GLY A 22 12.57 20.21 -10.29
N LYS A 23 12.31 19.24 -11.16
CA LYS A 23 11.23 19.34 -12.16
C LYS A 23 9.99 18.47 -11.90
N ASN A 24 10.04 17.45 -11.04
CA ASN A 24 8.94 16.48 -10.90
C ASN A 24 8.03 16.67 -9.67
N ARG A 25 8.32 17.65 -8.80
CA ARG A 25 7.66 17.72 -7.49
C ARG A 25 6.41 18.59 -7.39
N ARG A 26 5.99 19.26 -8.45
CA ARG A 26 4.67 19.92 -8.47
C ARG A 26 3.51 18.92 -8.47
N SER A 27 3.80 17.63 -8.65
CA SER A 27 2.78 16.61 -8.81
C SER A 27 2.26 16.02 -7.49
N VAL A 28 3.08 15.81 -6.46
CA VAL A 28 2.71 15.04 -5.28
C VAL A 28 1.67 15.73 -4.41
N LEU A 29 1.91 16.98 -4.04
CA LEU A 29 0.93 17.78 -3.29
C LEU A 29 -0.24 18.23 -4.20
N SER A 30 -0.02 18.39 -5.53
CA SER A 30 -1.08 18.67 -6.48
C SER A 30 -1.96 17.44 -6.74
N TRP A 31 -1.45 16.23 -6.57
CA TRP A 31 -2.21 15.01 -6.73
C TRP A 31 -3.24 14.82 -5.63
N MET A 32 -2.85 15.02 -4.40
CA MET A 32 -3.79 15.01 -3.28
C MET A 32 -4.92 16.03 -3.49
N ARG A 33 -4.66 17.14 -4.20
CA ARG A 33 -5.67 18.17 -4.57
C ARG A 33 -6.58 17.79 -5.75
N ARG A 34 -6.27 16.77 -6.57
CA ARG A 34 -7.06 16.40 -7.76
C ARG A 34 -8.14 15.35 -7.52
N ILE A 35 -8.23 14.77 -6.32
CA ILE A 35 -9.19 13.70 -5.99
C ILE A 35 -10.65 14.19 -6.00
N THR A 36 -10.91 15.47 -5.75
CA THR A 36 -12.25 16.01 -5.55
C THR A 36 -13.05 16.33 -6.82
N CYS A 37 -12.45 16.37 -8.01
CA CYS A 37 -13.11 16.96 -9.19
C CYS A 37 -13.82 15.99 -10.15
N ARG A 38 -13.93 14.67 -9.86
CA ARG A 38 -14.64 13.70 -10.73
C ARG A 38 -15.66 12.83 -10.00
N ARG A 39 -16.61 13.47 -9.30
CA ARG A 39 -17.86 12.81 -8.89
C ARG A 39 -19.04 13.48 -9.54
N GLN A 40 -19.28 13.19 -10.82
CA GLN A 40 -20.63 13.35 -11.41
C GLN A 40 -20.81 12.37 -12.55
N ALA A 41 -22.00 11.70 -12.49
CA ALA A 41 -22.67 10.91 -13.54
C ALA A 41 -22.18 9.47 -13.76
N THR A 42 -22.90 8.48 -13.22
CA THR A 42 -23.85 7.70 -14.03
C THR A 42 -24.84 6.98 -13.13
N ARG A 43 -26.10 7.41 -13.16
CA ARG A 43 -27.28 6.62 -12.84
C ARG A 43 -27.73 5.96 -14.14
N GLY A 44 -27.90 4.67 -14.14
CA GLY A 44 -28.42 3.92 -15.29
C GLY A 44 -29.16 2.67 -14.82
N GLU A 45 -30.39 2.56 -15.21
CA GLU A 45 -31.52 1.81 -14.73
C GLU A 45 -31.45 0.28 -14.86
N ASN A 46 -32.10 -0.39 -13.90
CA ASN A 46 -32.55 -1.78 -13.92
C ASN A 46 -33.57 -2.05 -15.03
N LYS A 47 -33.43 -3.19 -15.74
CA LYS A 47 -34.57 -3.91 -16.34
C LYS A 47 -34.45 -5.41 -16.14
N SER A 48 -35.52 -5.93 -15.60
CA SER A 48 -35.87 -7.32 -15.31
C SER A 48 -36.13 -8.19 -16.56
N GLY A 49 -35.99 -9.50 -16.43
CA GLY A 49 -36.62 -10.48 -17.34
C GLY A 49 -36.07 -11.88 -17.24
N SER A 50 -36.70 -12.66 -16.50
CA SER A 50 -37.45 -13.91 -16.64
C SER A 50 -36.71 -15.25 -16.80
N ALA A 51 -37.29 -16.21 -16.11
CA ALA A 51 -36.92 -17.52 -15.64
C ALA A 51 -36.98 -18.68 -16.67
N ALA A 52 -36.40 -19.79 -16.19
CA ALA A 52 -36.71 -21.24 -16.38
C ALA A 52 -35.84 -21.95 -17.45
N LYS A 53 -35.23 -23.14 -17.21
CA LYS A 53 -35.71 -24.41 -16.62
C LYS A 53 -34.57 -25.44 -16.51
N TYR A 54 -34.53 -26.16 -15.38
CA TYR A 54 -34.13 -27.54 -15.14
C TYR A 54 -32.91 -28.21 -15.81
N GLY A 55 -31.88 -28.48 -14.98
CA GLY A 55 -30.90 -29.55 -15.15
C GLY A 55 -30.38 -29.93 -13.76
N ARG A 56 -30.64 -31.14 -13.32
CA ARG A 56 -30.17 -31.73 -12.04
C ARG A 56 -28.65 -31.79 -12.08
N ALA A 57 -28.00 -31.00 -11.23
CA ALA A 57 -26.57 -31.09 -10.93
C ALA A 57 -26.40 -31.30 -9.43
N VAL A 58 -25.53 -32.23 -9.10
CA VAL A 58 -25.09 -32.64 -7.78
C VAL A 58 -24.70 -31.40 -6.97
N ASN A 59 -25.34 -31.20 -5.82
CA ASN A 59 -25.06 -30.13 -4.86
C ASN A 59 -23.59 -30.23 -4.37
N LYS A 60 -22.69 -29.56 -5.03
CA LYS A 60 -21.53 -28.95 -4.37
C LYS A 60 -22.12 -27.74 -3.64
N ILE A 61 -22.18 -27.78 -2.34
CA ILE A 61 -22.51 -26.59 -1.54
C ILE A 61 -21.34 -25.63 -1.79
N GLU A 62 -21.48 -24.78 -2.78
CA GLU A 62 -20.63 -23.59 -2.88
C GLU A 62 -21.06 -22.71 -1.72
N THR A 63 -20.27 -22.71 -0.65
CA THR A 63 -20.37 -21.71 0.41
C THR A 63 -20.15 -20.35 -0.24
N GLU A 64 -21.21 -19.54 -0.34
CA GLU A 64 -21.09 -18.17 -0.80
C GLU A 64 -20.09 -17.43 0.09
N ALA A 65 -19.23 -16.62 -0.50
CA ALA A 65 -18.30 -15.79 0.25
C ALA A 65 -19.11 -14.85 1.16
N MET A 66 -18.72 -14.77 2.42
CA MET A 66 -19.39 -13.92 3.39
C MET A 66 -18.58 -12.64 3.58
N MET A 67 -19.14 -11.50 3.15
CA MET A 67 -18.60 -10.19 3.46
C MET A 67 -18.75 -9.93 4.96
N ILE A 68 -17.63 -9.79 5.65
CA ILE A 68 -17.56 -9.44 7.07
C ILE A 68 -17.09 -8.00 7.18
N ASN A 69 -17.82 -7.17 7.90
CA ASN A 69 -17.36 -5.86 8.34
C ASN A 69 -17.29 -5.88 9.86
N GLY A 70 -16.13 -5.55 10.41
CA GLY A 70 -15.89 -5.63 11.84
C GLY A 70 -14.90 -4.59 12.35
N GLU A 71 -14.68 -4.65 13.63
CA GLU A 71 -13.66 -3.88 14.34
C GLU A 71 -12.83 -4.84 15.18
N LEU A 72 -11.54 -4.86 14.97
CA LEU A 72 -10.61 -5.59 15.83
C LEU A 72 -10.47 -4.81 17.15
N LYS A 73 -10.95 -5.43 18.23
CA LYS A 73 -10.94 -4.80 19.56
C LYS A 73 -9.55 -4.86 20.17
N ARG A 74 -9.05 -3.71 20.62
CA ARG A 74 -7.72 -3.56 21.25
C ARG A 74 -7.87 -2.94 22.64
N PRO A 75 -7.96 -3.75 23.71
CA PRO A 75 -8.12 -3.24 25.06
C PRO A 75 -7.00 -2.25 25.44
N GLY A 76 -7.38 -1.02 25.81
CA GLY A 76 -6.43 0.04 26.19
C GLY A 76 -5.87 0.85 25.02
N SER A 77 -6.32 0.58 23.79
CA SER A 77 -5.97 1.33 22.57
C SER A 77 -7.24 1.63 21.75
N TYR A 78 -7.08 2.00 20.50
CA TYR A 78 -8.19 2.20 19.55
C TYR A 78 -8.52 0.89 18.82
N ASP A 79 -9.78 0.76 18.39
CA ASP A 79 -10.22 -0.36 17.57
C ASP A 79 -9.81 -0.18 16.12
N VAL A 80 -9.47 -1.28 15.43
CA VAL A 80 -9.06 -1.26 14.02
C VAL A 80 -10.22 -1.75 13.14
N PRO A 81 -10.85 -0.88 12.34
CA PRO A 81 -11.92 -1.27 11.43
C PRO A 81 -11.39 -2.13 10.28
N TYR A 82 -12.07 -3.24 9.98
CA TYR A 82 -11.68 -4.11 8.87
C TYR A 82 -12.89 -4.59 8.06
N SER A 83 -12.63 -5.07 6.85
CA SER A 83 -13.55 -5.82 6.00
C SER A 83 -12.86 -7.10 5.53
N ALA A 84 -13.60 -8.19 5.42
CA ALA A 84 -13.07 -9.47 4.97
C ALA A 84 -14.04 -10.20 4.04
N GLU A 85 -13.49 -10.92 3.07
CA GLU A 85 -14.17 -11.89 2.22
C GLU A 85 -13.56 -13.28 2.47
N ILE A 86 -14.28 -14.11 3.20
CA ILE A 86 -13.86 -15.45 3.65
C ILE A 86 -14.97 -16.45 3.37
N LYS A 87 -14.63 -17.57 2.75
CA LYS A 87 -15.55 -18.71 2.52
C LYS A 87 -15.38 -19.80 3.58
N GLY A 88 -14.21 -19.84 4.21
CA GLY A 88 -13.77 -20.88 5.14
C GLY A 88 -13.03 -22.02 4.45
N GLY A 89 -11.87 -22.38 5.01
CA GLY A 89 -11.01 -23.45 4.52
C GLY A 89 -10.04 -23.03 3.40
N GLU A 90 -9.89 -21.73 3.14
CA GLU A 90 -8.84 -21.21 2.26
C GLU A 90 -7.46 -21.59 2.80
N LYS A 91 -6.56 -21.93 1.86
CA LYS A 91 -5.15 -22.22 2.17
C LYS A 91 -4.26 -20.99 2.05
N THR A 92 -4.78 -19.90 1.51
CA THR A 92 -4.11 -18.62 1.38
C THR A 92 -5.04 -17.50 1.85
N ALA A 93 -4.53 -16.60 2.66
CA ALA A 93 -5.21 -15.38 3.07
C ALA A 93 -4.32 -14.16 2.74
N VAL A 94 -4.88 -13.14 2.11
CA VAL A 94 -4.17 -11.93 1.76
C VAL A 94 -4.67 -10.76 2.61
N ILE A 95 -3.75 -10.16 3.36
CA ILE A 95 -4.00 -8.91 4.08
C ILE A 95 -3.67 -7.76 3.14
N VAL A 96 -4.70 -6.95 2.81
CA VAL A 96 -4.57 -5.80 1.93
C VAL A 96 -4.34 -4.54 2.74
N VAL A 97 -3.20 -3.90 2.49
CA VAL A 97 -2.70 -2.74 3.21
C VAL A 97 -2.79 -1.53 2.29
N HIS A 98 -3.73 -0.62 2.54
CA HIS A 98 -4.06 0.49 1.66
C HIS A 98 -3.00 1.61 1.68
N GLY A 99 -3.01 2.48 0.67
CA GLY A 99 -2.12 3.63 0.55
C GLY A 99 -2.50 4.82 1.45
N PHE A 100 -1.59 5.80 1.50
CA PHE A 100 -1.82 7.06 2.21
C PHE A 100 -3.05 7.79 1.68
N ALA A 101 -3.77 8.47 2.56
CA ALA A 101 -5.01 9.19 2.22
C ALA A 101 -6.11 8.33 1.56
N SER A 102 -6.05 7.01 1.73
CA SER A 102 -6.97 6.01 1.16
C SER A 102 -7.76 5.28 2.26
N SER A 103 -8.28 4.08 1.99
CA SER A 103 -9.02 3.27 2.95
C SER A 103 -9.18 1.82 2.48
N LYS A 104 -9.68 0.95 3.37
CA LYS A 104 -10.15 -0.40 3.06
C LYS A 104 -11.29 -0.46 2.03
N GLU A 105 -11.88 0.68 1.68
CA GLU A 105 -12.93 0.84 0.66
C GLU A 105 -12.39 1.35 -0.69
N SER A 106 -11.08 1.41 -0.88
CA SER A 106 -10.48 1.90 -2.13
C SER A 106 -10.84 1.02 -3.33
N PRO A 107 -10.80 1.54 -4.56
CA PRO A 107 -11.08 0.75 -5.77
C PRO A 107 -10.20 -0.50 -5.89
N THR A 108 -8.92 -0.41 -5.54
CA THR A 108 -8.01 -1.56 -5.57
C THR A 108 -8.40 -2.62 -4.53
N VAL A 109 -8.75 -2.21 -3.31
CA VAL A 109 -9.22 -3.15 -2.27
C VAL A 109 -10.50 -3.85 -2.73
N LYS A 110 -11.48 -3.11 -3.26
CA LYS A 110 -12.74 -3.69 -3.78
C LYS A 110 -12.49 -4.68 -4.91
N MET A 111 -11.61 -4.35 -5.84
CA MET A 111 -11.21 -5.26 -6.93
C MET A 111 -10.64 -6.57 -6.38
N LEU A 112 -9.75 -6.51 -5.38
CA LEU A 112 -9.17 -7.70 -4.77
C LEU A 112 -10.21 -8.51 -4.00
N MET A 113 -11.05 -7.86 -3.19
CA MET A 113 -12.14 -8.50 -2.44
C MET A 113 -13.17 -9.19 -3.35
N GLU A 114 -13.47 -8.60 -4.51
CA GLU A 114 -14.41 -9.19 -5.48
C GLU A 114 -13.82 -10.37 -6.26
N ASN A 115 -12.50 -10.44 -6.40
CA ASN A 115 -11.89 -11.37 -7.35
C ASN A 115 -11.01 -12.45 -6.71
N LEU A 116 -10.15 -12.17 -5.75
CA LEU A 116 -9.28 -13.18 -5.13
C LEU A 116 -10.07 -14.36 -4.50
N PRO A 117 -11.26 -14.16 -3.89
CA PRO A 117 -12.06 -15.27 -3.35
C PRO A 117 -12.56 -16.25 -4.42
N LYS A 118 -12.65 -15.82 -5.68
CA LYS A 118 -12.97 -16.72 -6.81
C LYS A 118 -11.86 -17.72 -7.08
N HIS A 119 -10.63 -17.41 -6.64
CA HIS A 119 -9.43 -18.26 -6.75
C HIS A 119 -9.09 -18.97 -5.43
N GLY A 120 -10.01 -19.01 -4.46
CA GLY A 120 -9.80 -19.70 -3.19
C GLY A 120 -8.85 -18.96 -2.22
N ILE A 121 -8.69 -17.66 -2.40
CA ILE A 121 -7.84 -16.80 -1.58
C ILE A 121 -8.74 -15.91 -0.71
N ALA A 122 -8.65 -16.03 0.62
CA ALA A 122 -9.32 -15.11 1.52
C ALA A 122 -8.69 -13.71 1.46
N VAL A 123 -9.51 -12.68 1.61
CA VAL A 123 -9.05 -11.29 1.55
C VAL A 123 -9.52 -10.53 2.77
N ILE A 124 -8.59 -9.84 3.42
CA ILE A 124 -8.86 -8.98 4.56
C ILE A 124 -8.22 -7.62 4.33
N ALA A 125 -8.95 -6.53 4.55
CA ALA A 125 -8.42 -5.17 4.49
C ALA A 125 -8.84 -4.39 5.74
N PHE A 126 -8.01 -3.46 6.20
CA PHE A 126 -8.28 -2.65 7.39
C PHE A 126 -7.93 -1.19 7.14
N ASP A 127 -8.40 -0.29 8.02
CA ASP A 127 -8.08 1.14 7.96
C ASP A 127 -6.99 1.50 8.96
N PHE A 128 -5.91 2.11 8.50
CA PHE A 128 -4.88 2.71 9.34
C PHE A 128 -5.39 3.86 10.21
N PRO A 129 -4.65 4.26 11.27
CA PRO A 129 -4.94 5.48 12.03
C PRO A 129 -5.15 6.68 11.10
N ALA A 130 -6.12 7.53 11.41
CA ALA A 130 -6.52 8.70 10.63
C ALA A 130 -7.08 8.43 9.22
N HIS A 131 -7.20 7.19 8.78
CA HIS A 131 -7.71 6.82 7.46
C HIS A 131 -9.09 6.17 7.52
N GLY A 132 -9.82 6.21 6.40
CA GLY A 132 -11.12 5.56 6.25
C GLY A 132 -12.09 5.88 7.39
N VAL A 133 -12.55 4.85 8.10
CA VAL A 133 -13.45 4.97 9.26
C VAL A 133 -12.73 4.72 10.59
N SER A 134 -11.40 4.78 10.61
CA SER A 134 -10.61 4.70 11.85
C SER A 134 -11.12 5.68 12.91
N PRO A 135 -11.29 5.26 14.18
CA PRO A 135 -11.81 6.13 15.25
C PRO A 135 -10.82 7.20 15.73
N VAL A 136 -9.55 7.09 15.34
CA VAL A 136 -8.48 8.02 15.77
C VAL A 136 -8.06 8.96 14.66
N ASN A 137 -7.42 10.07 15.05
CA ASN A 137 -6.90 11.09 14.15
C ASN A 137 -5.39 10.92 13.88
N GLY A 138 -4.77 11.90 13.22
CA GLY A 138 -3.35 11.88 12.84
C GLY A 138 -2.36 11.92 14.01
N ASP A 139 -2.80 12.17 15.23
CA ASP A 139 -1.92 12.07 16.42
C ASP A 139 -1.50 10.60 16.68
N PHE A 140 -2.28 9.66 16.18
CA PHE A 140 -2.00 8.21 16.21
C PHE A 140 -1.35 7.68 14.94
N LEU A 141 -1.16 8.52 13.93
CA LEU A 141 -0.53 8.11 12.68
C LEU A 141 0.99 8.11 12.86
N THR A 142 1.53 6.94 13.15
CA THR A 142 2.96 6.66 13.26
C THR A 142 3.28 5.33 12.55
N VAL A 143 4.53 5.12 12.20
CA VAL A 143 4.99 3.84 11.62
C VAL A 143 4.77 2.72 12.62
N GLU A 144 5.09 2.93 13.90
CA GLU A 144 4.87 1.96 14.98
C GLU A 144 3.39 1.55 15.09
N ASN A 145 2.46 2.50 15.11
CA ASN A 145 1.04 2.17 15.17
C ASN A 145 0.53 1.45 13.91
N CYS A 146 1.02 1.85 12.73
CA CYS A 146 0.64 1.19 11.47
C CYS A 146 1.16 -0.25 11.40
N THR A 147 2.40 -0.51 11.84
CA THR A 147 2.96 -1.88 11.92
C THR A 147 2.29 -2.71 13.00
N ALA A 148 1.94 -2.11 14.16
CA ALA A 148 1.19 -2.76 15.21
C ALA A 148 -0.24 -3.14 14.76
N ASP A 149 -0.93 -2.27 14.02
CA ASP A 149 -2.25 -2.57 13.44
C ASP A 149 -2.17 -3.75 12.48
N LEU A 150 -1.12 -3.80 11.64
CA LEU A 150 -0.89 -4.91 10.72
C LEU A 150 -0.58 -6.22 11.47
N ALA A 151 0.22 -6.16 12.55
CA ALA A 151 0.53 -7.32 13.39
C ALA A 151 -0.72 -7.89 14.07
N ASP A 152 -1.56 -7.02 14.63
CA ASP A 152 -2.81 -7.44 15.27
C ASP A 152 -3.81 -7.99 14.25
N MET A 153 -3.85 -7.42 13.04
CA MET A 153 -4.66 -7.94 11.95
C MET A 153 -4.17 -9.31 11.48
N GLU A 154 -2.87 -9.52 11.34
CA GLU A 154 -2.31 -10.84 11.03
C GLU A 154 -2.69 -11.88 12.09
N LYS A 155 -2.54 -11.53 13.36
CA LYS A 155 -2.95 -12.41 14.47
C LYS A 155 -4.44 -12.77 14.36
N HIS A 156 -5.29 -11.80 14.08
CA HIS A 156 -6.72 -12.02 13.91
C HIS A 156 -7.02 -12.96 12.74
N VAL A 157 -6.33 -12.78 11.60
CA VAL A 157 -6.46 -13.67 10.43
C VAL A 157 -6.02 -15.10 10.76
N ARG A 158 -4.94 -15.27 11.52
CA ARG A 158 -4.50 -16.60 11.97
C ARG A 158 -5.51 -17.28 12.91
N GLU A 159 -6.26 -16.51 13.69
CA GLU A 159 -7.34 -17.05 14.53
C GLU A 159 -8.55 -17.48 13.67
N LEU A 160 -8.86 -16.74 12.61
CA LEU A 160 -9.96 -17.05 11.69
C LEU A 160 -9.63 -18.20 10.72
N LEU A 161 -8.39 -18.27 10.25
CA LEU A 161 -7.90 -19.18 9.22
C LEU A 161 -6.55 -19.80 9.66
N PRO A 162 -6.55 -20.69 10.67
CA PRO A 162 -5.30 -21.19 11.27
C PRO A 162 -4.43 -22.02 10.33
N GLU A 163 -4.99 -22.56 9.25
CA GLU A 163 -4.30 -23.37 8.26
C GLU A 163 -3.88 -22.58 7.01
N ALA A 164 -4.21 -21.28 6.93
CA ALA A 164 -3.90 -20.47 5.78
C ALA A 164 -2.49 -19.87 5.86
N GLU A 165 -1.76 -19.92 4.75
CA GLU A 165 -0.57 -19.11 4.56
C GLU A 165 -0.99 -17.65 4.37
N ILE A 166 -0.35 -16.74 5.11
CA ILE A 166 -0.68 -15.32 5.06
C ILE A 166 0.30 -14.61 4.12
N GLY A 167 -0.26 -13.94 3.12
CA GLY A 167 0.45 -13.00 2.26
C GLY A 167 -0.06 -11.57 2.44
N TYR A 168 0.68 -10.61 1.89
CA TYR A 168 0.38 -9.18 2.00
C TYR A 168 0.27 -8.55 0.62
N PHE A 169 -0.75 -7.73 0.44
CA PHE A 169 -0.85 -6.85 -0.72
C PHE A 169 -0.75 -5.41 -0.24
N GLY A 170 0.43 -4.82 -0.36
CA GLY A 170 0.67 -3.43 0.03
C GLY A 170 0.53 -2.49 -1.16
N SER A 171 -0.14 -1.34 -0.98
CA SER A 171 -0.28 -0.31 -2.00
C SER A 171 0.31 1.00 -1.53
N SER A 172 1.30 1.58 -2.26
CA SER A 172 1.93 2.86 -1.96
C SER A 172 2.47 2.90 -0.51
N PHE A 173 1.96 3.76 0.36
CA PHE A 173 2.28 3.78 1.80
C PHE A 173 2.05 2.42 2.48
N GLY A 174 0.99 1.69 2.10
CA GLY A 174 0.76 0.34 2.62
C GLY A 174 1.87 -0.64 2.25
N ALA A 175 2.50 -0.49 1.07
CA ALA A 175 3.67 -1.28 0.69
C ALA A 175 4.90 -0.92 1.54
N TYR A 176 5.11 0.37 1.83
CA TYR A 176 6.15 0.84 2.73
C TYR A 176 5.99 0.25 4.15
N ILE A 177 4.80 0.33 4.74
CA ILE A 177 4.51 -0.26 6.05
C ILE A 177 4.69 -1.79 6.02
N THR A 178 4.26 -2.46 4.95
CA THR A 178 4.45 -3.92 4.79
C THR A 178 5.93 -4.29 4.78
N LEU A 179 6.77 -3.54 4.07
CA LEU A 179 8.22 -3.78 4.02
C LEU A 179 8.86 -3.61 5.39
N ILE A 180 8.54 -2.55 6.14
CA ILE A 180 9.03 -2.35 7.51
C ILE A 180 8.59 -3.51 8.41
N TYR A 181 7.31 -3.85 8.37
CA TYR A 181 6.74 -4.94 9.16
C TYR A 181 7.44 -6.28 8.92
N LEU A 182 7.75 -6.61 7.66
CA LEU A 182 8.42 -7.85 7.29
C LEU A 182 9.93 -7.83 7.60
N MET A 183 10.55 -6.66 7.62
CA MET A 183 11.95 -6.48 7.97
C MET A 183 12.20 -6.71 9.48
N GLU A 184 11.24 -6.39 10.34
CA GLU A 184 11.37 -6.48 11.79
C GLU A 184 11.14 -7.89 12.37
N ARG A 185 10.86 -8.88 11.52
CA ARG A 185 10.44 -10.22 11.94
C ARG A 185 11.08 -11.32 11.10
N ASP A 186 10.94 -12.55 11.53
CA ASP A 186 11.20 -13.73 10.70
C ASP A 186 10.08 -13.81 9.64
N ALA A 187 10.45 -13.63 8.40
CA ALA A 187 9.53 -13.54 7.27
C ALA A 187 9.91 -14.46 6.11
N GLU A 188 10.73 -15.50 6.38
CA GLU A 188 11.13 -16.48 5.37
C GLU A 188 9.91 -17.11 4.67
N GLY A 189 9.91 -17.11 3.34
CA GLY A 189 8.82 -17.62 2.52
C GLY A 189 7.53 -16.79 2.54
N THR A 190 7.48 -15.70 3.32
CA THR A 190 6.30 -14.83 3.37
C THR A 190 6.15 -14.05 2.06
N LYS A 191 4.98 -14.14 1.42
CA LYS A 191 4.68 -13.47 0.17
C LYS A 191 4.18 -12.04 0.38
N ALA A 192 4.78 -11.05 -0.32
CA ALA A 192 4.27 -9.69 -0.35
C ALA A 192 4.27 -9.11 -1.77
N PHE A 193 3.10 -8.71 -2.22
CA PHE A 193 2.85 -8.02 -3.48
C PHE A 193 2.79 -6.52 -3.24
N LEU A 194 3.69 -5.76 -3.89
CA LEU A 194 3.94 -4.35 -3.61
C LEU A 194 3.55 -3.49 -4.82
N ARG A 195 2.38 -2.86 -4.75
CA ARG A 195 1.84 -2.03 -5.82
C ARG A 195 2.23 -0.56 -5.62
N SER A 196 2.91 0.04 -6.60
CA SER A 196 3.34 1.44 -6.60
C SER A 196 4.02 1.83 -5.28
N ALA A 197 4.95 0.98 -4.80
CA ALA A 197 5.50 1.06 -3.45
C ALA A 197 6.18 2.40 -3.16
N ALA A 198 5.81 3.05 -2.05
CA ALA A 198 6.40 4.32 -1.60
C ALA A 198 7.75 4.11 -0.90
N VAL A 199 8.71 3.55 -1.64
CA VAL A 199 10.03 3.16 -1.11
C VAL A 199 10.87 4.32 -0.58
N ASN A 200 10.55 5.56 -0.96
CA ASN A 200 11.19 6.79 -0.49
C ASN A 200 10.26 7.64 0.38
N MET A 201 9.44 7.02 1.21
CA MET A 201 8.43 7.72 2.02
C MET A 201 9.06 8.78 2.95
N SER A 202 10.28 8.57 3.44
CA SER A 202 11.04 9.54 4.22
C SER A 202 11.30 10.87 3.48
N GLU A 203 11.30 10.85 2.14
CA GLU A 203 11.49 12.03 1.31
C GLU A 203 10.18 12.78 0.98
N TYR A 204 9.03 12.15 1.22
CA TYR A 204 7.73 12.61 0.76
C TYR A 204 7.33 13.98 1.29
N PHE A 205 7.68 14.29 2.52
CA PHE A 205 7.37 15.55 3.19
C PHE A 205 8.56 16.51 3.28
N LEU A 206 9.60 16.33 2.47
CA LEU A 206 10.74 17.25 2.46
C LEU A 206 10.41 18.62 1.84
N GLU A 207 9.47 18.66 0.90
CA GLU A 207 9.03 19.90 0.23
C GLU A 207 7.59 20.23 0.59
N LEU A 208 7.44 20.95 1.69
CA LEU A 208 6.17 21.52 2.10
C LEU A 208 5.94 22.88 1.43
N THR A 209 4.69 23.22 1.19
CA THR A 209 4.30 24.58 0.82
C THR A 209 4.63 25.55 1.95
N ALA A 210 4.64 26.86 1.66
CA ALA A 210 4.88 27.87 2.69
C ALA A 210 3.80 27.83 3.78
N GLU A 211 2.54 27.56 3.40
CA GLU A 211 1.40 27.44 4.28
C GLU A 211 1.51 26.20 5.18
N GLU A 212 1.88 25.05 4.64
CA GLU A 212 2.07 23.82 5.42
C GLU A 212 3.23 23.94 6.41
N ARG A 213 4.33 24.56 5.97
CA ARG A 213 5.47 24.84 6.85
C ARG A 213 5.09 25.79 7.99
N ALA A 214 4.38 26.88 7.67
CA ALA A 214 3.91 27.82 8.68
C ALA A 214 2.98 27.14 9.68
N ALA A 215 2.06 26.26 9.21
CA ALA A 215 1.17 25.51 10.08
C ALA A 215 1.94 24.52 10.99
N LEU A 216 2.97 23.84 10.46
CA LEU A 216 3.84 22.99 11.28
C LEU A 216 4.59 23.80 12.34
N ASP A 217 5.16 24.96 11.96
CA ASP A 217 5.92 25.81 12.88
C ASP A 217 5.02 26.40 13.98
N GLU A 218 3.77 26.75 13.66
CA GLU A 218 2.83 27.39 14.59
C GLU A 218 2.06 26.38 15.45
N HIS A 219 1.62 25.27 14.85
CA HIS A 219 0.68 24.33 15.48
C HIS A 219 1.25 22.91 15.67
N GLY A 220 2.42 22.60 15.08
CA GLY A 220 3.00 21.25 15.09
C GLY A 220 2.33 20.28 14.11
N TYR A 221 1.39 20.75 13.29
CA TYR A 221 0.72 19.93 12.27
C TYR A 221 0.11 20.78 11.15
N PHE A 222 -0.23 20.14 10.03
CA PHE A 222 -1.13 20.68 9.01
C PHE A 222 -2.21 19.65 8.65
N MET A 223 -3.27 20.11 7.98
CA MET A 223 -4.35 19.25 7.50
C MET A 223 -4.18 18.98 6.01
N LEU A 224 -4.30 17.70 5.64
CA LEU A 224 -4.37 17.25 4.27
C LEU A 224 -5.83 16.97 3.91
N ASP A 225 -6.47 17.91 3.20
CA ASP A 225 -7.92 17.88 2.96
C ASP A 225 -8.35 17.07 1.73
N ASP A 226 -7.42 16.65 0.88
CA ASP A 226 -7.70 16.04 -0.43
C ASP A 226 -7.89 14.52 -0.41
N SER A 227 -8.07 13.95 0.76
CA SER A 227 -8.26 12.51 0.99
C SER A 227 -9.74 12.13 1.18
N VAL A 228 -9.99 10.82 1.35
CA VAL A 228 -11.33 10.29 1.68
C VAL A 228 -11.91 10.96 2.94
N ARG A 229 -11.03 11.32 3.88
CA ARG A 229 -11.28 12.20 5.02
C ARG A 229 -10.04 13.07 5.23
N PRO A 230 -10.16 14.29 5.82
CA PRO A 230 -9.00 15.09 6.16
C PRO A 230 -8.05 14.33 7.08
N VAL A 231 -6.75 14.33 6.75
CA VAL A 231 -5.70 13.68 7.55
C VAL A 231 -4.83 14.74 8.20
N LYS A 232 -4.72 14.68 9.53
CA LYS A 232 -3.81 15.52 10.31
C LYS A 232 -2.40 14.97 10.17
N ILE A 233 -1.49 15.76 9.61
CA ILE A 233 -0.06 15.44 9.45
C ILE A 233 0.71 16.18 10.54
N THR A 234 1.27 15.43 11.48
CA THR A 234 2.05 15.99 12.58
C THR A 234 3.54 16.08 12.24
N ALA A 235 4.26 17.01 12.87
CA ALA A 235 5.71 17.07 12.79
C ALA A 235 6.34 15.74 13.27
N GLY A 236 5.76 15.12 14.31
CA GLY A 236 6.21 13.81 14.81
C GLY A 236 6.12 12.70 13.77
N PHE A 237 5.03 12.65 12.97
CA PHE A 237 4.92 11.67 11.88
C PHE A 237 5.97 11.89 10.79
N ILE A 238 6.27 13.15 10.44
CA ILE A 238 7.30 13.47 9.44
C ILE A 238 8.69 13.03 9.92
N GLU A 239 9.02 13.23 11.19
CA GLU A 239 10.29 12.75 11.75
C GLU A 239 10.33 11.22 11.83
N ASP A 240 9.24 10.58 12.26
CA ASP A 240 9.09 9.12 12.30
C ASP A 240 9.35 8.46 10.93
N LEU A 241 8.86 9.06 9.83
CA LEU A 241 9.17 8.59 8.47
C LEU A 241 10.65 8.69 8.11
N LYS A 242 11.39 9.67 8.65
CA LYS A 242 12.84 9.80 8.42
C LYS A 242 13.63 8.73 9.17
N ASP A 243 13.18 8.36 10.35
CA ASP A 243 13.79 7.32 11.15
C ASP A 243 13.59 5.91 10.53
N HIS A 244 12.64 5.77 9.61
CA HIS A 244 12.30 4.53 8.92
C HIS A 244 12.61 4.59 7.41
N ASP A 245 13.81 4.99 7.04
CA ASP A 245 14.25 5.02 5.63
C ASP A 245 14.58 3.61 5.10
N ILE A 246 13.64 3.01 4.36
CA ILE A 246 13.82 1.69 3.76
C ILE A 246 14.67 1.70 2.49
N MET A 247 14.87 2.85 1.83
CA MET A 247 15.75 2.91 0.64
C MET A 247 17.17 2.46 0.97
N GLU A 248 17.65 2.80 2.17
CA GLU A 248 18.99 2.41 2.63
C GLU A 248 18.94 1.30 3.69
N GLY A 249 17.90 1.22 4.51
CA GLY A 249 17.82 0.37 5.68
C GLY A 249 17.06 -0.95 5.50
N PHE A 250 16.45 -1.24 4.34
CA PHE A 250 15.72 -2.48 4.15
C PHE A 250 16.65 -3.70 4.20
N GLU A 251 16.26 -4.70 4.99
CA GLU A 251 16.94 -5.99 5.08
C GLU A 251 16.02 -7.10 4.58
N ARG A 252 16.43 -7.80 3.53
CA ARG A 252 15.72 -8.97 3.03
C ARG A 252 15.98 -10.18 3.95
N LYS A 253 14.90 -10.84 4.40
CA LYS A 253 14.94 -12.00 5.29
C LYS A 253 14.23 -13.22 4.70
N GLY A 254 14.50 -13.49 3.41
CA GLY A 254 13.89 -14.62 2.69
C GLY A 254 12.43 -14.43 2.27
N GLN A 255 11.88 -13.21 2.35
CA GLN A 255 10.55 -12.91 1.82
C GLN A 255 10.52 -13.13 0.30
N GLU A 256 9.37 -13.63 -0.19
CA GLU A 256 9.03 -13.61 -1.61
C GLU A 256 8.34 -12.28 -1.93
N LEU A 257 9.02 -11.41 -2.69
CA LEU A 257 8.54 -10.06 -3.00
C LEU A 257 8.32 -9.90 -4.49
N LEU A 258 7.18 -9.33 -4.87
CA LEU A 258 6.88 -8.91 -6.24
C LEU A 258 6.44 -7.45 -6.22
N MET A 259 7.11 -6.61 -7.00
CA MET A 259 6.72 -5.21 -7.21
C MET A 259 6.00 -5.04 -8.54
N ILE A 260 4.98 -4.15 -8.58
CA ILE A 260 4.36 -3.66 -9.82
C ILE A 260 4.28 -2.15 -9.77
N HIS A 261 4.74 -1.47 -10.82
CA HIS A 261 4.88 -0.03 -10.82
C HIS A 261 4.62 0.58 -12.20
N GLY A 262 4.03 1.78 -12.23
CA GLY A 262 3.79 2.52 -13.46
C GLY A 262 5.03 3.29 -13.92
N SER A 263 5.34 3.26 -15.23
CA SER A 263 6.51 3.96 -15.77
C SER A 263 6.36 5.50 -15.77
N GLU A 264 5.13 6.01 -15.67
CA GLU A 264 4.80 7.43 -15.59
C GLU A 264 4.18 7.80 -14.22
N ASP A 265 4.58 7.07 -13.16
CA ASP A 265 4.18 7.38 -11.80
C ASP A 265 4.77 8.73 -11.39
N GLU A 266 3.89 9.72 -11.22
CA GLU A 266 4.27 11.09 -10.85
C GLU A 266 4.45 11.28 -9.35
N ASP A 267 3.94 10.34 -8.53
CA ASP A 267 3.97 10.43 -7.07
C ASP A 267 5.21 9.75 -6.50
N ILE A 268 5.44 8.51 -6.92
CA ILE A 268 6.65 7.74 -6.59
C ILE A 268 7.39 7.48 -7.90
N ALA A 269 8.47 8.23 -8.11
CA ALA A 269 9.23 8.14 -9.35
C ALA A 269 9.64 6.69 -9.65
N TYR A 270 9.32 6.21 -10.86
CA TYR A 270 9.64 4.86 -11.32
C TYR A 270 11.11 4.49 -11.09
N ASP A 271 12.04 5.43 -11.32
CA ASP A 271 13.47 5.18 -11.11
C ASP A 271 13.82 4.88 -9.64
N ARG A 272 13.05 5.39 -8.67
CA ARG A 272 13.20 5.05 -7.25
C ARG A 272 12.74 3.63 -6.96
N ALA A 273 11.58 3.25 -7.47
CA ALA A 273 11.05 1.90 -7.32
C ALA A 273 11.99 0.87 -8.01
N LYS A 274 12.48 1.19 -9.20
CA LYS A 274 13.43 0.36 -9.93
C LYS A 274 14.76 0.21 -9.19
N ALA A 275 15.33 1.30 -8.68
CA ALA A 275 16.58 1.25 -7.92
C ALA A 275 16.43 0.42 -6.63
N PHE A 276 15.29 0.51 -5.97
CA PHE A 276 14.97 -0.32 -4.81
C PHE A 276 14.89 -1.80 -5.19
N ALA A 277 14.14 -2.12 -6.25
CA ALA A 277 13.99 -3.49 -6.73
C ALA A 277 15.34 -4.11 -7.12
N GLU A 278 16.20 -3.37 -7.85
CA GLU A 278 17.55 -3.81 -8.23
C GLU A 278 18.46 -3.98 -7.01
N LYS A 279 18.41 -3.06 -6.04
CA LYS A 279 19.26 -3.11 -4.83
C LYS A 279 18.97 -4.34 -3.96
N TYR A 280 17.70 -4.72 -3.87
CA TYR A 280 17.24 -5.79 -2.98
C TYR A 280 16.82 -7.07 -3.70
N ASP A 281 17.14 -7.19 -4.98
CA ASP A 281 16.84 -8.38 -5.81
C ASP A 281 15.36 -8.76 -5.76
N ILE A 282 14.49 -7.80 -6.13
CA ILE A 282 13.03 -7.95 -6.14
C ILE A 282 12.55 -7.89 -7.59
N ASP A 283 11.70 -8.84 -7.98
CA ASP A 283 11.05 -8.81 -9.30
C ASP A 283 10.16 -7.57 -9.45
N LEU A 284 10.33 -6.84 -10.55
CA LEU A 284 9.58 -5.63 -10.86
C LEU A 284 8.82 -5.77 -12.18
N VAL A 285 7.50 -5.77 -12.10
CA VAL A 285 6.59 -5.67 -13.25
C VAL A 285 6.35 -4.20 -13.56
N THR A 286 6.74 -3.77 -14.75
CA THR A 286 6.49 -2.40 -15.23
C THR A 286 5.18 -2.32 -16.00
N ILE A 287 4.35 -1.33 -15.67
CA ILE A 287 3.17 -0.95 -16.45
C ILE A 287 3.54 0.28 -17.27
N ASP A 288 3.76 0.10 -18.57
CA ASP A 288 4.14 1.18 -19.48
C ASP A 288 3.05 2.24 -19.56
N GLY A 289 3.43 3.51 -19.37
CA GLY A 289 2.50 4.65 -19.30
C GLY A 289 1.61 4.66 -18.05
N GLY A 290 1.83 3.73 -17.11
CA GLY A 290 1.04 3.64 -15.87
C GLY A 290 1.32 4.81 -14.93
N ASP A 291 0.25 5.41 -14.40
CA ASP A 291 0.27 6.40 -13.33
C ASP A 291 0.42 5.73 -11.94
N HIS A 292 0.54 6.53 -10.87
CA HIS A 292 0.62 5.99 -9.50
C HIS A 292 -0.54 5.06 -9.13
N ARG A 293 -1.73 5.35 -9.63
CA ARG A 293 -2.93 4.55 -9.36
C ARG A 293 -3.07 3.33 -10.24
N LEU A 294 -2.20 3.18 -11.24
CA LEU A 294 -2.34 2.16 -12.27
C LEU A 294 -3.77 2.16 -12.82
N SER A 295 -4.25 3.37 -13.18
CA SER A 295 -5.65 3.59 -13.59
C SER A 295 -5.84 3.57 -15.11
N ILE A 296 -4.78 3.45 -15.90
CA ILE A 296 -4.87 3.32 -17.35
C ILE A 296 -5.56 2.01 -17.74
N LEU A 297 -6.12 1.99 -18.96
CA LEU A 297 -6.85 0.84 -19.48
C LEU A 297 -5.96 -0.44 -19.46
N GLY A 298 -6.47 -1.49 -18.85
CA GLY A 298 -5.80 -2.79 -18.71
C GLY A 298 -4.85 -2.91 -17.52
N ALA A 299 -4.49 -1.80 -16.86
CA ALA A 299 -3.57 -1.86 -15.72
C ALA A 299 -4.21 -2.49 -14.46
N PRO A 300 -5.47 -2.19 -14.08
CA PRO A 300 -6.13 -2.88 -12.97
C PRO A 300 -6.23 -4.39 -13.19
N GLU A 301 -6.56 -4.82 -14.40
CA GLU A 301 -6.65 -6.24 -14.78
C GLU A 301 -5.27 -6.91 -14.73
N ARG A 302 -4.21 -6.20 -15.12
CA ARG A 302 -2.83 -6.71 -15.01
C ARG A 302 -2.42 -6.86 -13.55
N VAL A 303 -2.70 -5.88 -12.69
CA VAL A 303 -2.46 -5.96 -11.23
C VAL A 303 -3.16 -7.18 -10.64
N LEU A 304 -4.44 -7.37 -10.98
CA LEU A 304 -5.21 -8.52 -10.50
C LEU A 304 -4.63 -9.85 -10.98
N SER A 305 -4.28 -9.96 -12.25
CA SER A 305 -3.70 -11.18 -12.85
C SER A 305 -2.38 -11.54 -12.18
N GLU A 306 -1.49 -10.56 -11.97
CA GLU A 306 -0.23 -10.76 -11.27
C GLU A 306 -0.45 -11.19 -9.80
N ALA A 307 -1.39 -10.55 -9.10
CA ALA A 307 -1.70 -10.88 -7.71
C ALA A 307 -2.28 -12.31 -7.59
N VAL A 308 -3.18 -12.72 -8.49
CA VAL A 308 -3.73 -14.08 -8.53
C VAL A 308 -2.61 -15.10 -8.77
N GLY A 309 -1.72 -14.85 -9.74
CA GLY A 309 -0.58 -15.73 -10.02
C GLY A 309 0.37 -15.85 -8.84
N PHE A 310 0.68 -14.73 -8.20
CA PHE A 310 1.64 -14.65 -7.12
C PHE A 310 1.14 -15.34 -5.83
N PHE A 311 -0.12 -15.12 -5.45
CA PHE A 311 -0.69 -15.71 -4.22
C PHE A 311 -1.30 -17.10 -4.44
N GLY A 312 -1.76 -17.40 -5.66
CA GLY A 312 -2.47 -18.64 -5.95
C GLY A 312 -1.60 -19.89 -5.90
N GLY A 313 -0.26 -19.73 -5.93
CA GLY A 313 0.64 -20.88 -6.10
C GLY A 313 0.40 -21.60 -7.43
N ASP A 314 1.24 -22.58 -7.76
CA ASP A 314 1.02 -23.48 -8.89
C ASP A 314 -0.26 -24.30 -8.67
N GLN A 315 -1.40 -23.74 -9.03
CA GLN A 315 -2.54 -24.57 -9.36
C GLN A 315 -2.13 -25.34 -10.63
N GLU A 316 -1.51 -26.52 -10.42
CA GLU A 316 -1.36 -27.48 -11.50
C GLU A 316 -2.66 -27.51 -12.26
N THR A 317 -2.59 -27.06 -13.50
CA THR A 317 -3.64 -27.25 -14.51
C THR A 317 -4.06 -28.73 -14.51
N ARG A 318 -5.16 -29.01 -13.81
CA ARG A 318 -5.87 -30.28 -13.93
C ARG A 318 -7.00 -30.17 -14.93
#